data_5323114e8a0505271f48071aed231b82
#
_entry.id   5323114e8a0505271f48071aed231b82
#
_cell.length_a   1.000
_cell.length_b   1.000
_cell.length_c   1.000
_cell.angle_alpha   90.00
_cell.angle_beta   90.00
_cell.angle_gamma   90.00
#
_symmetry.space_group_name_H-M   'P 1'
#
loop_
_entity.id
_entity.type
_entity.pdbx_description
1 polymer ?
#
loop_
_entity_poly.entity_id
_entity_poly.type
_entity_poly.pdbx_seq_one_letter_code
_entity_poly.pdbx_strand_id
1 'polypeptide(L)' 'MVRQKESVKPKNFVRLRNKKLANGNKSLYLDIYRDGVRSYEFLKMYLIPEKNNVTARQQNENTLQAAEVIRSERQNA' A
#
# COMPACT_ATOMS: atom_id res chain seq x y z
N MET A 1 29.35 13.43 3.86
CA MET A 1 28.85 13.11 3.71
C MET A 1 28.04 12.65 3.31
N VAL A 2 28.00 12.40 3.16
CA VAL A 2 27.36 11.92 2.67
C VAL A 2 26.42 11.76 2.27
N ARG A 3 26.09 11.92 2.10
CA ARG A 3 25.24 11.71 1.67
C ARG A 3 24.78 11.34 0.83
N GLN A 4 24.94 10.89 0.38
CA GLN A 4 24.59 10.51 -0.52
C GLN A 4 24.00 9.79 -0.86
N LYS A 5 24.16 9.26 -0.66
CA LYS A 5 23.53 8.46 -1.09
C LYS A 5 22.22 8.48 -1.21
N GLU A 6 21.75 8.93 -0.73
CA GLU A 6 20.58 9.16 -0.87
C GLU A 6 20.11 9.62 -2.03
N SER A 7 20.76 10.09 -2.67
CA SER A 7 20.50 10.48 -4.02
C SER A 7 20.24 9.29 -4.90
N VAL A 8 20.35 8.13 -4.37
CA VAL A 8 20.14 6.90 -5.13
C VAL A 8 18.74 6.40 -4.89
N LYS A 9 17.75 7.24 -5.09
CA LYS A 9 16.38 6.81 -5.00
C LYS A 9 16.05 5.98 -6.24
N PRO A 10 15.33 4.86 -6.07
CA PRO A 10 14.93 4.09 -7.24
C PRO A 10 14.03 4.94 -8.13
N LYS A 11 14.19 4.80 -9.42
CA LYS A 11 13.33 5.50 -10.37
C LYS A 11 11.93 4.95 -10.33
N ASN A 12 11.81 3.71 -9.93
CA ASN A 12 10.51 3.04 -9.90
C ASN A 12 10.25 2.52 -8.52
N PHE A 13 9.09 2.81 -7.98
CA PHE A 13 8.70 2.26 -6.69
C PHE A 13 7.20 2.08 -6.64
N VAL A 14 6.78 1.17 -5.79
CA VAL A 14 5.36 0.89 -5.55
C VAL A 14 5.15 0.93 -4.05
N ARG A 15 4.21 1.75 -3.60
CA ARG A 15 3.88 1.90 -2.19
C ARG A 15 2.44 1.51 -1.94
N LEU A 16 2.22 0.81 -0.84
CA LEU A 16 0.87 0.46 -0.42
C LEU A 16 0.32 1.61 0.42
N ARG A 17 -0.83 2.12 0.01
CA ARG A 17 -1.48 3.23 0.72
C ARG A 17 -2.94 2.90 0.95
N ASN A 18 -3.61 3.71 1.73
CA ASN A 18 -5.03 3.53 1.96
C ASN A 18 -5.74 4.87 1.89
N LYS A 19 -7.02 4.81 1.56
CA LYS A 19 -7.89 5.98 1.49
C LYS A 19 -9.10 5.72 2.36
N LYS A 20 -9.39 6.64 3.28
CA LYS A 20 -10.52 6.49 4.18
C LYS A 20 -11.82 6.73 3.40
N LEU A 21 -12.79 5.85 3.61
CA LEU A 21 -14.09 5.93 2.97
C LEU A 21 -15.11 6.50 3.96
N ALA A 22 -16.24 6.94 3.40
CA ALA A 22 -17.29 7.56 4.21
C ALA A 22 -17.87 6.61 5.24
N ASN A 23 -17.85 5.30 4.94
CA ASN A 23 -18.41 4.30 5.86
C ASN A 23 -17.43 3.87 6.95
N GLY A 24 -16.25 4.48 7.02
CA GLY A 24 -15.26 4.15 8.03
C GLY A 24 -14.24 3.11 7.61
N ASN A 25 -14.46 2.44 6.49
CA ASN A 25 -13.48 1.50 5.96
C ASN A 25 -12.35 2.26 5.26
N LYS A 26 -11.27 1.55 4.97
CA LYS A 26 -10.16 2.12 4.20
C LYS A 26 -9.94 1.28 2.96
N SER A 27 -9.91 1.93 1.82
CA SER A 27 -9.66 1.26 0.54
C SER A 27 -8.15 1.21 0.30
N LEU A 28 -7.62 0.04 0.00
CA LEU A 28 -6.19 -0.12 -0.25
C LEU A 28 -5.90 0.13 -1.72
N TYR A 29 -4.81 0.82 -1.96
CA TYR A 29 -4.37 1.07 -3.33
C TYR A 29 -2.85 1.16 -3.38
N LEU A 30 -2.32 1.00 -4.58
CA LEU A 30 -0.89 1.13 -4.83
C LEU A 30 -0.62 2.49 -5.44
N ASP A 31 0.39 3.16 -4.91
CA ASP A 31 0.93 4.40 -5.45
C ASP A 31 2.16 3.99 -6.24
N ILE A 32 2.05 4.04 -7.56
CA ILE A 32 3.07 3.52 -8.46
C ILE A 32 3.77 4.68 -9.15
N TYR A 33 5.09 4.70 -9.06
CA TYR A 33 5.89 5.71 -9.71
C TYR A 33 6.86 5.01 -10.66
N ARG A 34 6.72 5.29 -11.96
CA ARG A 34 7.58 4.69 -12.99
C ARG A 34 7.95 5.75 -14.01
N ASP A 35 9.25 5.88 -14.25
CA ASP A 35 9.77 6.75 -15.30
C ASP A 35 9.23 8.18 -15.23
N GLY A 36 9.09 8.70 -14.00
CA GLY A 36 8.60 10.04 -13.79
C GLY A 36 7.09 10.18 -13.83
N VAL A 37 6.37 9.09 -14.02
CA VAL A 37 4.90 9.10 -14.09
C VAL A 37 4.33 8.42 -12.86
N ARG A 38 3.38 9.08 -12.22
CA ARG A 38 2.70 8.52 -11.05
C ARG A 38 1.33 8.02 -11.45
N SER A 39 1.00 6.82 -11.00
CA SER A 39 -0.32 6.24 -11.24
C SER A 39 -0.77 5.51 -9.98
N TYR A 40 -2.04 5.12 -9.97
CA TYR A 40 -2.63 4.46 -8.82
C TYR A 40 -3.40 3.23 -9.27
N GLU A 41 -3.30 2.17 -8.49
CA GLU A 41 -4.03 0.94 -8.77
C GLU A 41 -4.83 0.59 -7.53
N PHE A 42 -6.16 0.65 -7.60
CA PHE A 42 -7.01 0.28 -6.47
C PHE A 42 -7.20 -1.22 -6.48
N LEU A 43 -6.94 -1.84 -5.33
CA LEU A 43 -6.91 -3.29 -5.23
C LEU A 43 -8.25 -3.90 -4.93
N LYS A 44 -9.28 -3.08 -4.65
CA LYS A 44 -10.60 -3.55 -4.22
C LYS A 44 -10.48 -4.40 -2.96
N MET A 45 -9.57 -4.00 -2.08
CA MET A 45 -9.35 -4.62 -0.79
C MET A 45 -9.55 -3.55 0.27
N TYR A 46 -10.16 -3.91 1.38
CA TYR A 46 -10.58 -2.92 2.36
C TYR A 46 -10.19 -3.33 3.76
N LEU A 47 -9.79 -2.33 4.56
CA LEU A 47 -9.60 -2.52 5.98
C LEU A 47 -10.86 -2.04 6.68
N ILE A 48 -11.29 -2.79 7.70
CA ILE A 48 -12.50 -2.46 8.45
C ILE A 48 -12.11 -1.87 9.80
N PRO A 49 -13.02 -1.09 10.44
CA PRO A 49 -12.73 -0.56 11.77
C PRO A 49 -12.57 -1.70 12.78
N GLU A 50 -11.55 -1.63 13.62
CA GLU A 50 -11.26 -2.71 14.55
C GLU A 50 -12.03 -2.58 15.87
N LYS A 51 -12.12 -1.38 16.40
CA LYS A 51 -12.91 -1.08 17.61
C LYS A 51 -12.80 -2.17 18.67
N ASN A 52 -11.59 -2.57 19.03
CA ASN A 52 -11.33 -3.61 20.02
C ASN A 52 -11.88 -4.99 19.64
N ASN A 53 -12.07 -5.21 18.37
CA ASN A 53 -12.56 -6.48 17.85
C ASN A 53 -11.39 -7.29 17.32
N VAL A 54 -11.09 -8.43 17.97
CA VAL A 54 -9.95 -9.25 17.60
C VAL A 54 -10.14 -9.86 16.22
N THR A 55 -11.36 -10.24 15.87
CA THR A 55 -11.65 -10.81 14.57
C THR A 55 -11.38 -9.77 13.45
N ALA A 56 -11.81 -8.54 13.69
CA ALA A 56 -11.57 -7.47 12.71
C ALA A 56 -10.09 -7.21 12.54
N ARG A 57 -9.33 -7.22 13.64
CA ARG A 57 -7.88 -7.04 13.56
C ARG A 57 -7.23 -8.15 12.74
N GLN A 58 -7.61 -9.39 13.00
CA GLN A 58 -7.05 -10.54 12.29
C GLN A 58 -7.38 -10.44 10.80
N GLN A 59 -8.61 -10.08 10.49
CA GLN A 59 -9.01 -9.92 9.10
C GLN A 59 -8.19 -8.83 8.41
N ASN A 60 -7.95 -7.71 9.09
CA ASN A 60 -7.15 -6.63 8.53
C ASN A 60 -5.72 -7.07 8.30
N GLU A 61 -5.14 -7.83 9.21
CA GLU A 61 -3.79 -8.34 9.05
C GLU A 61 -3.69 -9.23 7.82
N ASN A 62 -4.67 -10.10 7.63
CA ASN A 62 -4.69 -10.98 6.46
C ASN A 62 -4.82 -10.16 5.18
N THR A 63 -5.66 -9.14 5.19
CA THR A 63 -5.85 -8.27 4.04
C THR A 63 -4.56 -7.53 3.70
N LEU A 64 -3.88 -7.00 4.73
CA LEU A 64 -2.63 -6.28 4.52
C LEU A 64 -1.54 -7.19 3.98
N GLN A 65 -1.47 -8.44 4.44
CA GLN A 65 -0.50 -9.38 3.93
C GLN A 65 -0.74 -9.68 2.45
N ALA A 66 -1.99 -9.89 2.07
CA ALA A 66 -2.33 -10.13 0.67
C ALA A 66 -2.00 -8.92 -0.19
N ALA A 67 -2.30 -7.72 0.30
CA ALA A 67 -2.00 -6.49 -0.42
C ALA A 67 -0.49 -6.30 -0.58
N GLU A 68 0.28 -6.65 0.45
CA GLU A 68 1.73 -6.52 0.40
C GLU A 68 2.35 -7.45 -0.63
N VAL A 69 1.79 -8.65 -0.79
CA VAL A 69 2.24 -9.57 -1.84
C VAL A 69 2.03 -8.93 -3.21
N ILE A 70 0.87 -8.33 -3.43
CA ILE A 70 0.59 -7.67 -4.70
C ILE A 70 1.55 -6.50 -4.92
N ARG A 71 1.78 -5.70 -3.87
CA ARG A 71 2.71 -4.57 -3.97
C ARG A 71 4.10 -5.06 -4.38
N SER A 72 4.57 -6.14 -3.73
CA SER A 72 5.88 -6.68 -4.02
C SER A 72 5.96 -7.18 -5.45
N GLU A 73 4.92 -7.82 -5.94
CA GLU A 73 4.88 -8.30 -7.32
C GLU A 73 4.95 -7.14 -8.31
N ARG A 74 4.22 -6.06 -8.03
CA ARG A 74 4.27 -4.88 -8.91
C ARG A 74 5.63 -4.21 -8.86
N GLN A 75 6.27 -4.20 -7.69
CA GLN A 75 7.60 -3.60 -7.54
C GLN A 75 8.63 -4.33 -8.38
N ASN A 76 8.50 -5.63 -8.50
CA ASN A 76 9.45 -6.48 -9.21
C ASN A 76 9.08 -6.72 -10.67
N ALA A 77 8.00 -6.17 -11.13
CA ALA A 77 7.54 -6.36 -12.51
C ALA A 77 8.36 -5.54 -13.50
#